data_aaba014074bf7c19ad8c4704398e4a2c
#
_entry.id   aaba014074bf7c19ad8c4704398e4a2c
#
_cell.length_a   1.000
_cell.length_b   1.000
_cell.length_c   1.000
_cell.angle_alpha   90.00
_cell.angle_beta   90.00
_cell.angle_gamma   90.00
#
_symmetry.space_group_name_H-M   'P 1'
#
loop_
_entity.id
_entity.type
_entity.pdbx_description
1 polymer ?
#
loop_
_entity_poly.entity_id
_entity_poly.type
_entity_poly.pdbx_seq_one_letter_code
_entity_poly.pdbx_strand_id
1 'polypeptide(L)'
;ETIYAEYIFEYHPDYKGQVNKYYDRYLPYHIEGGDVLNLNNHILAVGISQRTEAGAIDELAKNLFRNPDCEIDTILAFNIPVSRAFMHLDTVFTQIDFDKFTYHPGIMDTLQVFEITEGDIPDSDEDLNVVEVNGSLEEILEKYLGRKITLIPCAGGEKISSEREQWNDGTNTLCIAPGVVVVYDRNNITNNILREHG
;
A
#
# COMPACT_ATOMS: atom_id res chain seq x y z
N GLU A 1 -7.07 -14.90 13.39
CA GLU A 1 -5.84 -15.00 12.57
C GLU A 1 -4.71 -14.17 13.18
N THR A 2 -4.92 -12.91 13.57
CA THR A 2 -3.92 -12.04 14.21
C THR A 2 -3.24 -12.63 15.43
N ILE A 3 -3.93 -13.47 16.21
CA ILE A 3 -3.36 -14.18 17.35
C ILE A 3 -2.22 -15.12 16.92
N TYR A 4 -2.32 -15.79 15.78
CA TYR A 4 -1.27 -16.71 15.30
C TYR A 4 -0.01 -15.93 14.89
N ALA A 5 -0.18 -14.80 14.22
CA ALA A 5 0.95 -13.90 13.89
C ALA A 5 1.64 -13.40 15.15
N GLU A 6 0.89 -12.94 16.15
CA GLU A 6 1.45 -12.53 17.45
C GLU A 6 2.30 -13.64 18.08
N TYR A 7 1.77 -14.86 18.18
CA TYR A 7 2.52 -15.98 18.77
C TYR A 7 3.76 -16.37 17.95
N ILE A 8 3.70 -16.30 16.62
CA ILE A 8 4.85 -16.57 15.77
C ILE A 8 5.97 -15.55 16.06
N PHE A 9 5.66 -14.26 16.03
CA PHE A 9 6.68 -13.23 16.22
C PHE A 9 7.19 -13.13 17.66
N GLU A 10 6.37 -13.50 18.64
CA GLU A 10 6.78 -13.48 20.06
C GLU A 10 7.55 -14.72 20.51
N TYR A 11 7.25 -15.89 19.97
CA TYR A 11 7.75 -17.16 20.50
C TYR A 11 8.56 -18.00 19.52
N HIS A 12 8.39 -17.85 18.20
CA HIS A 12 9.16 -18.65 17.25
C HIS A 12 10.64 -18.26 17.28
N PRO A 13 11.58 -19.24 17.35
CA PRO A 13 13.00 -18.97 17.48
C PRO A 13 13.59 -18.03 16.42
N ASP A 14 13.09 -18.12 15.19
CA ASP A 14 13.61 -17.33 14.06
C ASP A 14 13.16 -15.85 14.08
N TYR A 15 12.11 -15.53 14.83
CA TYR A 15 11.53 -14.18 14.83
C TYR A 15 11.59 -13.48 16.17
N LYS A 16 11.64 -14.23 17.28
CA LYS A 16 11.63 -13.68 18.62
C LYS A 16 12.81 -12.72 18.83
N GLY A 17 12.50 -11.45 19.07
CA GLY A 17 13.49 -10.39 19.25
C GLY A 17 14.28 -10.02 17.99
N GLN A 18 13.87 -10.52 16.80
CA GLN A 18 14.51 -10.21 15.51
C GLN A 18 13.70 -9.19 14.70
N VAL A 19 12.44 -8.98 15.05
CA VAL A 19 11.52 -8.07 14.32
C VAL A 19 10.89 -7.08 15.28
N ASN A 20 10.79 -5.84 14.85
CA ASN A 20 10.06 -4.79 15.57
C ASN A 20 8.56 -4.92 15.25
N LYS A 21 7.74 -4.68 16.25
CA LYS A 21 6.28 -4.66 16.12
C LYS A 21 5.81 -3.20 16.16
N TYR A 22 5.28 -2.70 15.05
CA TYR A 22 4.84 -1.32 14.92
C TYR A 22 3.33 -1.14 15.10
N TYR A 23 2.57 -2.25 15.08
CA TYR A 23 1.14 -2.24 15.31
C TYR A 23 0.73 -3.45 16.16
N ASP A 24 -0.26 -3.25 17.02
CA ASP A 24 -0.76 -4.29 17.93
C ASP A 24 -2.25 -4.52 17.72
N ARG A 25 -2.69 -5.78 17.78
CA ARG A 25 -4.08 -6.17 17.62
C ARG A 25 -5.01 -5.64 18.72
N TYR A 26 -4.47 -5.10 19.80
CA TYR A 26 -5.24 -4.52 20.90
C TYR A 26 -5.47 -3.00 20.72
N LEU A 27 -4.87 -2.39 19.71
CA LEU A 27 -5.15 -1.01 19.34
C LEU A 27 -6.60 -0.87 18.84
N PRO A 28 -7.22 0.33 19.00
CA PRO A 28 -8.66 0.48 18.79
C PRO A 28 -9.11 0.42 17.34
N TYR A 29 -8.20 0.58 16.38
CA TYR A 29 -8.50 0.67 14.96
C TYR A 29 -8.05 -0.58 14.21
N HIS A 30 -8.69 -0.85 13.06
CA HIS A 30 -8.38 -1.99 12.21
C HIS A 30 -7.38 -1.61 11.12
N ILE A 31 -6.41 -2.50 10.87
CA ILE A 31 -5.46 -2.43 9.75
C ILE A 31 -5.26 -3.83 9.17
N GLU A 32 -5.23 -3.95 7.86
CA GLU A 32 -4.93 -5.21 7.16
C GLU A 32 -3.67 -5.08 6.30
N GLY A 33 -2.90 -6.16 6.18
CA GLY A 33 -1.65 -6.18 5.44
C GLY A 33 -1.78 -5.86 3.95
N GLY A 34 -2.93 -6.15 3.33
CA GLY A 34 -3.21 -5.78 1.94
C GLY A 34 -3.31 -4.28 1.69
N ASP A 35 -3.45 -3.48 2.75
CA ASP A 35 -3.41 -2.02 2.65
C ASP A 35 -2.02 -1.43 2.88
N VAL A 36 -1.02 -2.25 3.25
CA VAL A 36 0.32 -1.75 3.62
C VAL A 36 1.34 -2.16 2.58
N LEU A 37 1.83 -1.21 1.79
CA LEU A 37 2.80 -1.42 0.73
C LEU A 37 4.08 -0.64 1.03
N ASN A 38 5.20 -1.34 1.15
CA ASN A 38 6.51 -0.70 1.31
C ASN A 38 7.03 -0.27 -0.08
N LEU A 39 7.08 1.04 -0.34
CA LEU A 39 7.56 1.59 -1.62
C LEU A 39 9.09 1.67 -1.69
N ASN A 40 9.73 2.00 -0.58
CA ASN A 40 11.18 2.01 -0.40
C ASN A 40 11.53 2.10 1.10
N ASN A 41 12.81 2.29 1.43
CA ASN A 41 13.25 2.36 2.83
C ASN A 41 12.65 3.52 3.65
N HIS A 42 12.14 4.56 2.98
CA HIS A 42 11.64 5.79 3.63
C HIS A 42 10.14 5.97 3.52
N ILE A 43 9.50 5.32 2.54
CA ILE A 43 8.11 5.62 2.18
C ILE A 43 7.25 4.36 2.26
N LEU A 44 6.20 4.45 3.05
CA LEU A 44 5.15 3.44 3.15
C LEU A 44 3.88 3.97 2.50
N ALA A 45 3.26 3.22 1.61
CA ALA A 45 1.92 3.50 1.12
C ALA A 45 0.90 2.71 1.95
N VAL A 46 -0.14 3.37 2.43
CA VAL A 46 -1.19 2.71 3.24
C VAL A 46 -2.57 3.10 2.73
N GLY A 47 -3.40 2.10 2.46
CA GLY A 47 -4.78 2.31 2.01
C GLY A 47 -5.72 2.67 3.16
N ILE A 48 -6.54 3.71 2.98
CA ILE A 48 -7.77 3.92 3.75
C ILE A 48 -8.87 3.19 2.97
N SER A 49 -9.37 2.10 3.55
CA SER A 49 -10.22 1.14 2.83
C SER A 49 -11.41 0.68 3.67
N GLN A 50 -12.07 -0.37 3.23
CA GLN A 50 -13.07 -1.07 4.06
C GLN A 50 -12.44 -1.87 5.23
N ARG A 51 -11.12 -2.08 5.19
CA ARG A 51 -10.38 -2.95 6.12
C ARG A 51 -9.36 -2.20 6.96
N THR A 52 -9.00 -0.98 6.56
CA THR A 52 -8.05 -0.13 7.28
C THR A 52 -8.66 1.24 7.54
N GLU A 53 -8.71 1.61 8.79
CA GLU A 53 -9.24 2.89 9.27
C GLU A 53 -8.13 3.95 9.30
N ALA A 54 -8.48 5.21 9.02
CA ALA A 54 -7.51 6.33 9.08
C ALA A 54 -6.81 6.42 10.45
N GLY A 55 -7.54 6.23 11.55
CA GLY A 55 -6.95 6.20 12.89
C GLY A 55 -5.91 5.09 13.11
N ALA A 56 -5.99 3.99 12.36
CA ALA A 56 -4.96 2.96 12.39
C ALA A 56 -3.66 3.44 11.74
N ILE A 57 -3.77 4.27 10.70
CA ILE A 57 -2.61 4.86 10.02
C ILE A 57 -1.92 5.87 10.93
N ASP A 58 -2.67 6.67 11.69
CA ASP A 58 -2.12 7.60 12.67
C ASP A 58 -1.32 6.88 13.76
N GLU A 59 -1.88 5.79 14.32
CA GLU A 59 -1.17 4.97 15.32
C GLU A 59 0.08 4.30 14.73
N LEU A 60 -0.02 3.78 13.51
CA LEU A 60 1.13 3.19 12.81
C LEU A 60 2.22 4.23 12.55
N ALA A 61 1.85 5.42 12.06
CA ALA A 61 2.76 6.53 11.79
C ALA A 61 3.55 6.94 13.04
N LYS A 62 2.86 7.16 14.16
CA LYS A 62 3.49 7.49 15.44
C LYS A 62 4.49 6.43 15.89
N ASN A 63 4.13 5.16 15.76
CA ASN A 63 5.02 4.06 16.15
C ASN A 63 6.25 3.93 15.24
N LEU A 64 6.10 4.19 13.93
CA LEU A 64 7.21 4.18 12.97
C LEU A 64 8.16 5.36 13.21
N PHE A 65 7.64 6.58 13.22
CA PHE A 65 8.44 7.81 13.28
C PHE A 65 9.18 7.97 14.60
N ARG A 66 8.62 7.48 15.71
CA ARG A 66 9.26 7.50 17.03
C ARG A 66 10.32 6.41 17.24
N ASN A 67 10.42 5.44 16.36
CA ASN A 67 11.41 4.38 16.50
C ASN A 67 12.71 4.76 15.77
N PRO A 68 13.82 5.00 16.49
CA PRO A 68 15.07 5.41 15.89
C PRO A 68 15.71 4.35 14.98
N ASP A 69 15.25 3.09 15.07
CA ASP A 69 15.72 2.00 14.21
C ASP A 69 14.88 1.86 12.92
N CYS A 70 13.87 2.71 12.75
CA CYS A 70 13.00 2.73 11.57
C CYS A 70 13.43 3.86 10.63
N GLU A 71 13.64 3.54 9.35
CA GLU A 71 14.01 4.53 8.34
C GLU A 71 12.77 5.15 7.65
N ILE A 72 11.57 4.65 7.91
CA ILE A 72 10.33 5.20 7.36
C ILE A 72 10.05 6.56 8.01
N ASP A 73 10.03 7.61 7.21
CA ASP A 73 9.79 8.99 7.61
C ASP A 73 8.54 9.61 6.93
N THR A 74 7.96 8.89 5.98
CA THR A 74 6.81 9.36 5.21
C THR A 74 5.81 8.23 4.99
N ILE A 75 4.54 8.50 5.26
CA ILE A 75 3.42 7.63 4.85
C ILE A 75 2.60 8.37 3.79
N LEU A 76 2.33 7.68 2.68
CA LEU A 76 1.34 8.11 1.70
C LEU A 76 0.05 7.34 1.97
N ALA A 77 -0.95 8.02 2.52
CA ALA A 77 -2.25 7.44 2.78
C ALA A 77 -3.16 7.59 1.55
N PHE A 78 -3.57 6.47 0.97
CA PHE A 78 -4.40 6.38 -0.23
C PHE A 78 -5.85 6.17 0.17
N ASN A 79 -6.69 7.19 0.06
CA ASN A 79 -8.12 7.07 0.29
C ASN A 79 -8.79 6.45 -0.95
N ILE A 80 -8.92 5.13 -0.95
CA ILE A 80 -9.52 4.39 -2.07
C ILE A 80 -11.04 4.44 -2.00
N PRO A 81 -11.73 4.43 -3.16
CA PRO A 81 -13.19 4.46 -3.19
C PRO A 81 -13.81 3.25 -2.49
N VAL A 82 -14.81 3.49 -1.66
CA VAL A 82 -15.55 2.41 -0.99
C VAL A 82 -16.36 1.64 -2.04
N SER A 83 -15.85 0.47 -2.41
CA SER A 83 -16.47 -0.42 -3.37
C SER A 83 -16.23 -1.87 -2.97
N ARG A 84 -17.19 -2.73 -3.26
CA ARG A 84 -17.03 -4.17 -3.01
C ARG A 84 -15.90 -4.80 -3.85
N ALA A 85 -15.54 -4.18 -4.96
CA ALA A 85 -14.44 -4.60 -5.83
C ALA A 85 -13.07 -4.11 -5.35
N PHE A 86 -13.04 -3.17 -4.39
CA PHE A 86 -11.82 -2.49 -3.90
C PHE A 86 -11.68 -2.73 -2.40
N MET A 87 -11.32 -3.96 -2.04
CA MET A 87 -11.30 -4.38 -0.64
C MET A 87 -10.17 -3.72 0.15
N HIS A 88 -8.98 -3.68 -0.41
CA HIS A 88 -7.79 -3.02 0.10
C HIS A 88 -6.90 -2.49 -1.04
N LEU A 89 -5.84 -1.76 -0.67
CA LEU A 89 -4.97 -1.09 -1.62
C LEU A 89 -4.33 -2.05 -2.63
N ASP A 90 -3.85 -3.21 -2.20
CA ASP A 90 -3.21 -4.19 -3.08
C ASP A 90 -4.15 -4.78 -4.14
N THR A 91 -5.47 -4.69 -3.93
CA THR A 91 -6.45 -5.12 -4.94
C THR A 91 -6.60 -4.11 -6.08
N VAL A 92 -6.18 -2.88 -5.90
CA VAL A 92 -6.34 -1.80 -6.89
C VAL A 92 -5.04 -1.11 -7.28
N PHE A 93 -3.96 -1.36 -6.53
CA PHE A 93 -2.66 -0.73 -6.75
C PHE A 93 -1.56 -1.60 -6.12
N THR A 94 -0.57 -2.01 -6.91
CA THR A 94 0.56 -2.82 -6.43
C THR A 94 1.85 -2.42 -7.12
N GLN A 95 2.93 -2.30 -6.34
CA GLN A 95 4.27 -2.11 -6.87
C GLN A 95 4.83 -3.44 -7.39
N ILE A 96 5.32 -3.45 -8.64
CA ILE A 96 5.87 -4.64 -9.29
C ILE A 96 7.36 -4.52 -9.62
N ASP A 97 7.87 -3.30 -9.66
CA ASP A 97 9.29 -2.98 -9.86
C ASP A 97 9.60 -1.66 -9.15
N PHE A 98 10.84 -1.23 -9.11
CA PHE A 98 11.24 0.05 -8.53
C PHE A 98 10.48 1.25 -9.12
N ASP A 99 10.08 1.17 -10.39
CA ASP A 99 9.45 2.24 -11.16
C ASP A 99 8.14 1.81 -11.85
N LYS A 100 7.65 0.60 -11.60
CA LYS A 100 6.43 0.08 -12.25
C LYS A 100 5.38 -0.32 -11.23
N PHE A 101 4.15 0.06 -11.52
CA PHE A 101 2.99 -0.24 -10.69
C PHE A 101 1.82 -0.73 -11.54
N THR A 102 1.13 -1.75 -11.06
CA THR A 102 -0.20 -2.09 -11.58
C THR A 102 -1.26 -1.28 -10.87
N TYR A 103 -2.29 -0.88 -11.59
CA TYR A 103 -3.43 -0.18 -10.99
C TYR A 103 -4.76 -0.52 -11.68
N HIS A 104 -5.85 -0.36 -10.94
CA HIS A 104 -7.18 -0.45 -11.51
C HIS A 104 -7.66 0.95 -11.95
N PRO A 105 -8.07 1.13 -13.24
CA PRO A 105 -8.46 2.46 -13.74
C PRO A 105 -9.57 3.14 -12.96
N GLY A 106 -10.46 2.38 -12.35
CA GLY A 106 -11.60 2.90 -11.58
C GLY A 106 -11.25 3.67 -10.32
N ILE A 107 -9.98 3.70 -9.87
CA ILE A 107 -9.58 4.52 -8.72
C ILE A 107 -9.17 5.94 -9.12
N MET A 108 -8.80 6.17 -10.39
CA MET A 108 -8.10 7.39 -10.81
C MET A 108 -8.91 8.68 -10.63
N ASP A 109 -10.23 8.62 -10.86
CA ASP A 109 -11.09 9.81 -10.81
C ASP A 109 -11.40 10.29 -9.38
N THR A 110 -11.21 9.44 -8.37
CA THR A 110 -11.64 9.71 -6.99
C THR A 110 -10.57 9.49 -5.96
N LEU A 111 -9.36 9.10 -6.40
CA LEU A 111 -8.24 8.83 -5.50
C LEU A 111 -7.77 10.13 -4.85
N GLN A 112 -7.75 10.13 -3.53
CA GLN A 112 -7.10 11.15 -2.73
C GLN A 112 -5.87 10.55 -2.06
N VAL A 113 -4.77 11.29 -2.05
CA VAL A 113 -3.54 10.87 -1.38
C VAL A 113 -3.15 11.92 -0.35
N PHE A 114 -2.83 11.46 0.85
CA PHE A 114 -2.37 12.31 1.94
C PHE A 114 -0.94 11.94 2.30
N GLU A 115 -0.07 12.93 2.39
CA GLU A 115 1.26 12.79 3.00
C GLU A 115 1.13 12.91 4.50
N ILE A 116 1.70 11.97 5.22
CA ILE A 116 1.78 11.97 6.68
C ILE A 116 3.25 11.93 7.06
N THR A 117 3.70 12.92 7.82
CA THR A 117 5.05 13.02 8.36
C THR A 117 5.00 13.30 9.87
N GLU A 118 6.14 13.18 10.54
CA GLU A 118 6.24 13.51 11.96
C GLU A 118 5.89 14.99 12.20
N GLY A 119 5.10 15.27 13.22
CA GLY A 119 4.73 16.61 13.63
C GLY A 119 5.72 17.23 14.60
N ASP A 120 5.55 18.50 14.89
CA ASP A 120 6.49 19.29 15.72
C ASP A 120 6.34 19.02 17.24
N ILE A 121 5.15 18.56 17.68
CA ILE A 121 4.84 18.41 19.11
C ILE A 121 4.33 17.01 19.41
N PRO A 122 5.18 16.12 19.96
CA PRO A 122 4.76 14.77 20.34
C PRO A 122 3.60 14.75 21.33
N ASP A 123 2.73 13.75 21.19
CA ASP A 123 1.57 13.51 22.07
C ASP A 123 0.55 14.67 22.15
N SER A 124 0.45 15.43 21.07
CA SER A 124 -0.53 16.52 20.89
C SER A 124 -1.35 16.33 19.62
N ASP A 125 -2.28 17.25 19.32
CA ASP A 125 -2.98 17.28 18.04
C ASP A 125 -2.05 17.65 16.85
N GLU A 126 -0.83 18.14 17.15
CA GLU A 126 0.22 18.47 16.19
C GLU A 126 1.33 17.38 16.13
N ASP A 127 1.01 16.19 16.52
CA ASP A 127 1.87 15.02 16.59
C ASP A 127 2.23 14.46 15.18
N LEU A 128 1.34 14.65 14.21
CA LEU A 128 1.50 14.30 12.82
C LEU A 128 1.14 15.49 11.92
N ASN A 129 1.94 15.68 10.88
CA ASN A 129 1.60 16.57 9.78
C ASN A 129 0.85 15.77 8.71
N VAL A 130 -0.39 16.14 8.42
CA VAL A 130 -1.22 15.49 7.40
C VAL A 130 -1.58 16.52 6.32
N VAL A 131 -1.13 16.29 5.10
CA VAL A 131 -1.34 17.21 3.97
C VAL A 131 -1.87 16.46 2.76
N GLU A 132 -2.96 16.93 2.16
CA GLU A 132 -3.44 16.38 0.90
C GLU A 132 -2.47 16.69 -0.24
N VAL A 133 -2.06 15.65 -0.98
CA VAL A 133 -1.14 15.78 -2.11
C VAL A 133 -1.93 15.90 -3.40
N ASN A 134 -1.80 17.03 -4.08
CA ASN A 134 -2.46 17.27 -5.36
C ASN A 134 -1.59 16.78 -6.52
N GLY A 135 -2.22 16.25 -7.56
CA GLY A 135 -1.57 15.77 -8.78
C GLY A 135 -2.15 14.44 -9.26
N SER A 136 -1.74 13.98 -10.41
CA SER A 136 -2.03 12.63 -10.87
C SER A 136 -1.25 11.60 -10.04
N LEU A 137 -1.72 10.36 -10.00
CA LEU A 137 -1.02 9.27 -9.31
C LEU A 137 0.43 9.14 -9.78
N GLU A 138 0.66 9.28 -11.10
CA GLU A 138 2.00 9.25 -11.69
C GLU A 138 2.90 10.37 -11.14
N GLU A 139 2.41 11.63 -11.16
CA GLU A 139 3.15 12.78 -10.62
C GLU A 139 3.46 12.66 -9.13
N ILE A 140 2.50 12.15 -8.35
CA ILE A 140 2.70 11.89 -6.92
C ILE A 140 3.81 10.87 -6.72
N LEU A 141 3.72 9.71 -7.37
CA LEU A 141 4.74 8.68 -7.24
C LEU A 141 6.11 9.13 -7.73
N GLU A 142 6.19 9.87 -8.86
CA GLU A 142 7.44 10.45 -9.36
C GLU A 142 8.09 11.42 -8.36
N LYS A 143 7.26 12.26 -7.73
CA LYS A 143 7.73 13.21 -6.69
C LYS A 143 8.38 12.49 -5.52
N TYR A 144 7.71 11.47 -4.98
CA TYR A 144 8.18 10.79 -3.77
C TYR A 144 9.26 9.74 -4.04
N LEU A 145 9.23 9.06 -5.17
CA LEU A 145 10.21 8.03 -5.52
C LEU A 145 11.44 8.60 -6.27
N GLY A 146 11.39 9.86 -6.70
CA GLY A 146 12.49 10.55 -7.37
C GLY A 146 12.88 9.96 -8.71
N ARG A 147 11.95 9.30 -9.39
CA ARG A 147 12.19 8.63 -10.69
C ARG A 147 10.93 8.63 -11.54
N LYS A 148 11.09 8.43 -12.85
CA LYS A 148 9.96 8.21 -13.73
C LYS A 148 9.21 6.93 -13.37
N ILE A 149 7.90 7.00 -13.43
CA ILE A 149 7.00 5.90 -13.05
C ILE A 149 6.24 5.40 -14.29
N THR A 150 6.07 4.11 -14.36
CA THR A 150 5.23 3.45 -15.35
C THR A 150 4.01 2.85 -14.66
N LEU A 151 2.83 3.38 -14.98
CA LEU A 151 1.56 2.85 -14.50
C LEU A 151 0.98 1.87 -15.52
N ILE A 152 0.76 0.63 -15.12
CA ILE A 152 0.24 -0.46 -15.95
C ILE A 152 -1.23 -0.71 -15.57
N PRO A 153 -2.19 -0.31 -16.42
CA PRO A 153 -3.60 -0.48 -16.10
C PRO A 153 -4.04 -1.95 -16.20
N CYS A 154 -4.85 -2.38 -15.25
CA CYS A 154 -5.53 -3.68 -15.31
C CYS A 154 -6.22 -3.86 -16.66
N ALA A 155 -6.02 -4.99 -17.31
CA ALA A 155 -6.57 -5.33 -18.63
C ALA A 155 -6.41 -4.23 -19.69
N GLY A 156 -5.29 -3.47 -19.64
CA GLY A 156 -5.00 -2.39 -20.57
C GLY A 156 -5.90 -1.16 -20.44
N GLY A 157 -6.69 -1.05 -19.37
CA GLY A 157 -7.61 0.06 -19.14
C GLY A 157 -8.94 -0.04 -19.91
N GLU A 158 -9.20 -1.13 -20.65
CA GLU A 158 -10.52 -1.35 -21.27
C GLU A 158 -11.53 -1.67 -20.16
N LYS A 159 -12.60 -0.88 -20.06
CA LYS A 159 -13.51 -0.85 -18.92
C LYS A 159 -14.08 -2.22 -18.55
N ILE A 160 -14.67 -2.94 -19.51
CA ILE A 160 -15.33 -4.22 -19.25
C ILE A 160 -14.32 -5.29 -18.84
N SER A 161 -13.18 -5.34 -19.52
CA SER A 161 -12.10 -6.28 -19.21
C SER A 161 -11.46 -5.97 -17.87
N SER A 162 -11.23 -4.69 -17.55
CA SER A 162 -10.69 -4.26 -16.26
C SER A 162 -11.64 -4.62 -15.12
N GLU A 163 -12.94 -4.36 -15.24
CA GLU A 163 -13.92 -4.75 -14.23
C GLU A 163 -13.99 -6.27 -14.05
N ARG A 164 -13.89 -7.05 -15.15
CA ARG A 164 -13.90 -8.51 -15.07
C ARG A 164 -12.64 -9.07 -14.41
N GLU A 165 -11.45 -8.57 -14.80
CA GLU A 165 -10.20 -9.04 -14.22
C GLU A 165 -10.00 -8.52 -12.78
N GLN A 166 -10.61 -7.39 -12.42
CA GLN A 166 -10.66 -6.93 -11.01
C GLN A 166 -11.33 -7.94 -10.09
N TRP A 167 -12.46 -8.54 -10.49
CA TRP A 167 -13.10 -9.63 -9.74
C TRP A 167 -12.26 -10.91 -9.63
N ASN A 168 -11.20 -10.98 -10.42
CA ASN A 168 -10.21 -12.05 -10.40
C ASN A 168 -8.86 -11.60 -9.80
N ASP A 169 -8.86 -10.49 -9.07
CA ASP A 169 -7.65 -9.90 -8.46
C ASP A 169 -6.56 -9.56 -9.51
N GLY A 170 -6.96 -8.90 -10.61
CA GLY A 170 -6.08 -8.62 -11.75
C GLY A 170 -4.91 -7.69 -11.45
N THR A 171 -5.08 -6.76 -10.51
CA THR A 171 -4.02 -5.86 -10.04
C THR A 171 -3.30 -6.38 -8.79
N ASN A 172 -3.84 -7.39 -8.12
CA ASN A 172 -3.20 -7.98 -6.94
C ASN A 172 -2.08 -8.93 -7.37
N THR A 173 -0.85 -8.48 -7.23
CA THR A 173 0.36 -9.22 -7.62
C THR A 173 1.28 -9.36 -6.42
N LEU A 174 1.90 -10.52 -6.26
CA LEU A 174 2.96 -10.71 -5.28
C LEU A 174 4.32 -10.50 -5.95
N CYS A 175 4.92 -9.36 -5.69
CA CYS A 175 6.28 -9.06 -6.14
C CYS A 175 7.29 -9.78 -5.24
N ILE A 176 8.08 -10.70 -5.80
CA ILE A 176 9.10 -11.46 -5.08
C ILE A 176 10.52 -10.96 -5.34
N ALA A 177 10.69 -10.17 -6.38
CA ALA A 177 11.89 -9.39 -6.69
C ALA A 177 11.50 -8.31 -7.71
N PRO A 178 12.27 -7.22 -7.87
CA PRO A 178 11.97 -6.20 -8.88
C PRO A 178 11.74 -6.81 -10.26
N GLY A 179 10.59 -6.53 -10.86
CA GLY A 179 10.15 -7.10 -12.15
C GLY A 179 9.76 -8.59 -12.13
N VAL A 180 9.78 -9.24 -10.96
CA VAL A 180 9.41 -10.66 -10.85
C VAL A 180 8.20 -10.82 -9.96
N VAL A 181 7.07 -11.15 -10.57
CA VAL A 181 5.77 -11.18 -9.88
C VAL A 181 5.09 -12.56 -10.00
N VAL A 182 4.36 -12.91 -8.97
CA VAL A 182 3.42 -14.03 -8.97
C VAL A 182 2.02 -13.46 -9.14
N VAL A 183 1.29 -13.98 -10.12
CA VAL A 183 -0.04 -13.51 -10.53
C VAL A 183 -1.02 -14.68 -10.66
N TYR A 184 -2.30 -14.38 -10.61
CA TYR A 184 -3.33 -15.38 -10.95
C TYR A 184 -3.36 -15.60 -12.47
N ASP A 185 -3.28 -16.84 -12.92
CA ASP A 185 -3.23 -17.24 -14.34
C ASP A 185 -4.48 -16.88 -15.14
N ARG A 186 -5.62 -16.74 -14.45
CA ARG A 186 -6.93 -16.38 -15.03
C ARG A 186 -7.02 -14.96 -15.58
N ASN A 187 -6.10 -14.06 -15.20
CA ASN A 187 -6.05 -12.66 -15.66
C ASN A 187 -5.22 -12.51 -16.93
N ASN A 188 -5.67 -13.16 -18.00
CA ASN A 188 -4.89 -13.32 -19.22
C ASN A 188 -4.48 -12.00 -19.89
N ILE A 189 -5.34 -11.00 -19.87
CA ILE A 189 -5.08 -9.71 -20.53
C ILE A 189 -4.01 -8.96 -19.72
N THR A 190 -4.23 -8.77 -18.42
CA THR A 190 -3.24 -8.12 -17.53
C THR A 190 -1.90 -8.85 -17.56
N ASN A 191 -1.91 -10.18 -17.49
CA ASN A 191 -0.68 -10.98 -17.48
C ASN A 191 0.13 -10.84 -18.78
N ASN A 192 -0.53 -10.69 -19.93
CA ASN A 192 0.15 -10.45 -21.19
C ASN A 192 0.77 -9.04 -21.23
N ILE A 193 0.04 -8.05 -20.77
CA ILE A 193 0.54 -6.66 -20.67
C ILE A 193 1.75 -6.59 -19.72
N LEU A 194 1.71 -7.28 -18.57
CA LEU A 194 2.85 -7.36 -17.66
C LEU A 194 4.10 -7.93 -18.35
N ARG A 195 3.95 -9.00 -19.15
CA ARG A 195 5.07 -9.59 -19.93
C ARG A 195 5.64 -8.65 -21.00
N GLU A 196 4.81 -7.76 -21.56
CA GLU A 196 5.25 -6.75 -22.53
C GLU A 196 6.08 -5.64 -21.88
N HIS A 197 5.90 -5.42 -20.57
CA HIS A 197 6.65 -4.44 -19.81
C HIS A 197 7.92 -5.00 -19.11
N GLY A 198 8.24 -6.25 -19.33
CA GLY A 198 9.42 -6.95 -18.80
C GLY A 198 9.08 -7.79 -17.60
#